data_8306171944a5c60c7b2f41ecb033845f
#
_entry.id   8306171944a5c60c7b2f41ecb033845f
#
_cell.length_a   1.000
_cell.length_b   1.000
_cell.length_c   1.000
_cell.angle_alpha   90.00
_cell.angle_beta   90.00
_cell.angle_gamma   90.00
#
_symmetry.space_group_name_H-M   'P 1'
#
loop_
_entity.id
_entity.type
_entity.pdbx_description
1 polymer ?
#
loop_
_entity_poly.entity_id
_entity_poly.type
_entity_poly.pdbx_seq_one_letter_code
_entity_poly.pdbx_strand_id
1 'polypeptide(L)'
;MTEPAPAAPQPAAPLTEAEDKQWASFAHFGNIILLIPALIIYLVFKDRGPKVAVEGKEALNWTINVTGAWIILAILSVIPFIGLIFSILLFALAIVNIIFAILGGVKVNGGGSYRYPVNIRWIK
;
A
#
# COMPACT_ATOMS: atom_id res chain seq x y z
N MET A 1 -1.16 -45.72 24.09
CA MET A 1 -0.27 -44.62 23.85
C MET A 1 -1.06 -43.46 23.21
N THR A 2 -1.28 -42.45 23.97
CA THR A 2 -2.06 -41.29 23.49
C THR A 2 -1.13 -40.32 22.80
N GLU A 3 -1.49 -39.93 21.59
CA GLU A 3 -0.77 -38.85 20.92
C GLU A 3 -0.94 -37.54 21.70
N PRO A 4 0.13 -36.73 21.82
CA PRO A 4 -0.02 -35.44 22.47
C PRO A 4 -1.02 -34.57 21.68
N ALA A 5 -1.81 -33.80 22.39
CA ALA A 5 -2.71 -32.84 21.74
C ALA A 5 -1.92 -31.93 20.82
N PRO A 6 -2.48 -31.56 19.65
CA PRO A 6 -1.82 -30.58 18.78
C PRO A 6 -1.50 -29.33 19.58
N ALA A 7 -0.31 -28.80 19.43
CA ALA A 7 0.05 -27.55 20.04
C ALA A 7 -0.86 -26.44 19.48
N ALA A 8 -1.26 -25.49 20.32
CA ALA A 8 -1.97 -24.32 19.85
C ALA A 8 -1.13 -23.60 18.78
N PRO A 9 -1.76 -23.04 17.74
CA PRO A 9 -1.01 -22.29 16.74
C PRO A 9 -0.16 -21.22 17.40
N GLN A 10 1.13 -21.26 17.14
CA GLN A 10 2.03 -20.24 17.66
C GLN A 10 1.90 -18.98 16.80
N PRO A 11 2.02 -17.78 17.41
CA PRO A 11 2.10 -16.56 16.62
C PRO A 11 3.23 -16.66 15.60
N ALA A 12 3.03 -16.11 14.44
CA ALA A 12 4.09 -16.05 13.43
C ALA A 12 5.30 -15.33 14.01
N ALA A 13 6.49 -15.83 13.70
CA ALA A 13 7.73 -15.23 14.18
C ALA A 13 7.83 -13.78 13.71
N PRO A 14 8.40 -12.88 14.53
CA PRO A 14 8.70 -11.52 14.08
C PRO A 14 9.60 -11.55 12.85
N LEU A 15 9.40 -10.59 11.97
CA LEU A 15 10.29 -10.38 10.84
C LEU A 15 11.65 -9.90 11.35
N THR A 16 12.71 -10.29 10.66
CA THR A 16 14.01 -9.67 10.90
C THR A 16 13.94 -8.20 10.49
N GLU A 17 14.86 -7.38 10.98
CA GLU A 17 14.92 -5.97 10.63
C GLU A 17 15.01 -5.77 9.11
N ALA A 18 15.81 -6.59 8.43
CA ALA A 18 15.95 -6.55 6.98
C ALA A 18 14.65 -6.93 6.25
N GLU A 19 13.98 -7.98 6.71
CA GLU A 19 12.69 -8.42 6.15
C GLU A 19 11.60 -7.37 6.37
N ASP A 20 11.53 -6.79 7.56
CA ASP A 20 10.56 -5.75 7.88
C ASP A 20 10.74 -4.54 6.95
N LYS A 21 11.97 -4.08 6.77
CA LYS A 21 12.29 -2.99 5.85
C LYS A 21 11.92 -3.35 4.41
N GLN A 22 12.24 -4.55 3.97
CA GLN A 22 11.97 -5.00 2.61
C GLN A 22 10.47 -5.06 2.32
N TRP A 23 9.70 -5.68 3.19
CA TRP A 23 8.25 -5.76 3.00
C TRP A 23 7.57 -4.40 3.12
N ALA A 24 8.06 -3.55 4.02
CA ALA A 24 7.55 -2.18 4.13
C ALA A 24 7.80 -1.39 2.84
N SER A 25 8.99 -1.53 2.23
CA SER A 25 9.27 -0.87 0.96
C SER A 25 8.43 -1.44 -0.18
N PHE A 26 8.19 -2.75 -0.20
CA PHE A 26 7.33 -3.38 -1.20
C PHE A 26 5.88 -2.93 -1.10
N ALA A 27 5.40 -2.58 0.10
CA ALA A 27 4.07 -2.02 0.25
C ALA A 27 3.93 -0.71 -0.55
N HIS A 28 4.93 0.14 -0.51
CA HIS A 28 4.94 1.37 -1.31
C HIS A 28 5.13 1.10 -2.81
N PHE A 29 6.13 0.30 -3.19
CA PHE A 29 6.35 -0.05 -4.59
C PHE A 29 5.13 -0.74 -5.21
N GLY A 30 4.45 -1.57 -4.44
CA GLY A 30 3.26 -2.28 -4.89
C GLY A 30 2.10 -1.36 -5.27
N ASN A 31 2.10 -0.12 -4.80
CA ASN A 31 1.07 0.85 -5.16
C ASN A 31 1.07 1.19 -6.66
N ILE A 32 2.13 0.85 -7.40
CA ILE A 32 2.14 0.98 -8.85
C ILE A 32 0.99 0.16 -9.48
N ILE A 33 0.70 -1.01 -8.92
CA ILE A 33 -0.42 -1.85 -9.34
C ILE A 33 -1.63 -1.75 -8.39
N LEU A 34 -1.72 -0.65 -7.67
CA LEU A 34 -2.84 -0.25 -6.82
C LEU A 34 -2.99 -1.08 -5.54
N LEU A 35 -4.23 -1.40 -5.19
CA LEU A 35 -4.64 -1.79 -3.85
C LEU A 35 -4.05 -3.12 -3.35
N ILE A 36 -3.92 -4.12 -4.21
CA ILE A 36 -3.71 -5.50 -3.78
C ILE A 36 -2.40 -5.73 -3.05
N PRO A 37 -1.22 -5.29 -3.54
CA PRO A 37 0.03 -5.56 -2.84
C PRO A 37 0.09 -4.96 -1.44
N ALA A 38 -0.27 -3.69 -1.27
CA ALA A 38 -0.24 -3.05 0.03
C ALA A 38 -1.21 -3.70 1.00
N LEU A 39 -2.40 -4.08 0.52
CA LEU A 39 -3.39 -4.77 1.34
C LEU A 39 -2.88 -6.10 1.85
N ILE A 40 -2.33 -6.93 0.97
CA ILE A 40 -1.80 -8.25 1.34
C ILE A 40 -0.63 -8.11 2.31
N ILE A 41 0.33 -7.26 1.99
CA ILE A 41 1.52 -7.06 2.83
C ILE A 41 1.13 -6.57 4.22
N TYR A 42 0.24 -5.59 4.28
CA TYR A 42 -0.22 -5.06 5.56
C TYR A 42 -0.95 -6.13 6.39
N LEU A 43 -1.90 -6.83 5.81
CA LEU A 43 -2.67 -7.85 6.55
C LEU A 43 -1.81 -9.02 7.01
N VAL A 44 -0.84 -9.44 6.21
CA VAL A 44 0.00 -10.60 6.54
C VAL A 44 1.09 -10.25 7.55
N PHE A 45 1.70 -9.08 7.47
CA PHE A 45 2.92 -8.77 8.21
C PHE A 45 2.79 -7.69 9.27
N LYS A 46 1.65 -7.01 9.40
CA LYS A 46 1.52 -5.87 10.33
C LYS A 46 1.85 -6.21 11.78
N ASP A 47 1.54 -7.44 12.20
CA ASP A 47 1.79 -7.89 13.57
C ASP A 47 3.18 -8.54 13.74
N ARG A 48 3.96 -8.61 12.66
CA ARG A 48 5.26 -9.26 12.64
C ARG A 48 6.41 -8.29 12.46
N GLY A 49 6.13 -7.03 12.08
CA GLY A 49 7.15 -6.02 11.88
C GLY A 49 6.60 -4.61 12.12
N PRO A 50 7.25 -3.83 13.01
CA PRO A 50 6.78 -2.47 13.30
C PRO A 50 6.86 -1.54 12.08
N LYS A 51 7.83 -1.75 11.20
CA LYS A 51 7.98 -0.92 10.00
C LYS A 51 6.87 -1.21 8.99
N VAL A 52 6.52 -2.48 8.77
CA VAL A 52 5.37 -2.84 7.95
C VAL A 52 4.08 -2.28 8.53
N ALA A 53 3.93 -2.32 9.86
CA ALA A 53 2.74 -1.78 10.50
C ALA A 53 2.53 -0.29 10.18
N VAL A 54 3.59 0.49 10.19
CA VAL A 54 3.54 1.95 9.92
C VAL A 54 3.47 2.21 8.41
N GLU A 55 4.42 1.68 7.66
CA GLU A 55 4.57 1.97 6.23
C GLU A 55 3.51 1.29 5.40
N GLY A 56 3.13 0.07 5.75
CA GLY A 56 2.04 -0.64 5.09
C GLY A 56 0.70 0.07 5.26
N LYS A 57 0.44 0.59 6.45
CA LYS A 57 -0.76 1.40 6.70
C LYS A 57 -0.78 2.67 5.85
N GLU A 58 0.33 3.39 5.80
CA GLU A 58 0.45 4.61 5.00
C GLU A 58 0.27 4.31 3.51
N ALA A 59 0.93 3.28 3.01
CA ALA A 59 0.79 2.85 1.62
C ALA A 59 -0.63 2.39 1.29
N LEU A 60 -1.26 1.66 2.20
CA LEU A 60 -2.63 1.18 2.02
C LEU A 60 -3.62 2.34 1.98
N ASN A 61 -3.50 3.30 2.90
CA ASN A 61 -4.34 4.50 2.88
C ASN A 61 -4.19 5.26 1.56
N TRP A 62 -2.96 5.43 1.09
CA TRP A 62 -2.70 6.10 -0.18
C TRP A 62 -3.38 5.37 -1.34
N THR A 63 -3.21 4.06 -1.45
CA THR A 63 -3.79 3.31 -2.57
C THR A 63 -5.31 3.25 -2.51
N ILE A 64 -5.92 3.29 -1.31
CA ILE A 64 -7.37 3.43 -1.17
C ILE A 64 -7.83 4.76 -1.77
N ASN A 65 -7.15 5.85 -1.46
CA ASN A 65 -7.47 7.17 -2.00
C ASN A 65 -7.30 7.22 -3.52
N VAL A 66 -6.19 6.69 -4.03
CA VAL A 66 -5.92 6.64 -5.47
C VAL A 66 -6.96 5.79 -6.20
N THR A 67 -7.28 4.62 -5.66
CA THR A 67 -8.28 3.73 -6.26
C THR A 67 -9.65 4.39 -6.30
N GLY A 68 -10.07 5.02 -5.22
CA GLY A 68 -11.33 5.77 -5.18
C GLY A 68 -11.37 6.91 -6.18
N ALA A 69 -10.32 7.72 -6.21
CA ALA A 69 -10.20 8.81 -7.19
C ALA A 69 -10.20 8.29 -8.62
N TRP A 70 -9.50 7.18 -8.87
CA TRP A 70 -9.41 6.57 -10.18
C TRP A 70 -10.79 6.12 -10.69
N ILE A 71 -11.57 5.46 -9.81
CA ILE A 71 -12.93 5.01 -10.15
C ILE A 71 -13.83 6.21 -10.47
N ILE A 72 -13.78 7.26 -9.65
CA ILE A 72 -14.60 8.46 -9.87
C ILE A 72 -14.23 9.12 -11.20
N LEU A 73 -12.95 9.32 -11.46
CA LEU A 73 -12.49 9.93 -12.70
C LEU A 73 -12.83 9.07 -13.92
N ALA A 74 -12.75 7.74 -13.81
CA ALA A 74 -13.12 6.83 -14.88
C ALA A 74 -14.61 6.96 -15.22
N ILE A 75 -15.48 7.04 -14.22
CA ILE A 75 -16.92 7.24 -14.42
C ILE A 75 -17.16 8.59 -15.11
N LEU A 76 -16.53 9.66 -14.66
CA LEU A 76 -16.69 10.99 -15.21
C LEU A 76 -16.13 11.10 -16.63
N SER A 77 -15.13 10.29 -16.99
CA SER A 77 -14.48 10.34 -18.30
C SER A 77 -15.39 9.91 -19.44
N VAL A 78 -16.50 9.21 -19.14
CA VAL A 78 -17.46 8.78 -20.17
C VAL A 78 -18.44 9.89 -20.55
N ILE A 79 -18.46 11.03 -19.86
CA ILE A 79 -19.34 12.14 -20.17
C ILE A 79 -18.88 12.80 -21.47
N PRO A 80 -19.77 13.01 -22.47
CA PRO A 80 -19.38 13.66 -23.71
C PRO A 80 -18.74 15.05 -23.49
N PHE A 81 -17.76 15.38 -24.27
CA PHE A 81 -17.00 16.65 -24.28
C PHE A 81 -16.13 16.84 -23.03
N ILE A 82 -16.72 16.99 -21.83
CA ILE A 82 -15.96 17.20 -20.60
C ILE A 82 -15.21 15.95 -20.15
N GLY A 83 -15.60 14.79 -20.62
CA GLY A 83 -14.93 13.53 -20.29
C GLY A 83 -13.46 13.51 -20.68
N LEU A 84 -13.07 14.25 -21.71
CA LEU A 84 -11.67 14.37 -22.10
C LEU A 84 -10.81 14.94 -20.97
N ILE A 85 -11.32 15.93 -20.25
CA ILE A 85 -10.63 16.54 -19.11
C ILE A 85 -10.39 15.49 -18.04
N PHE A 86 -11.40 14.67 -17.71
CA PHE A 86 -11.28 13.63 -16.71
C PHE A 86 -10.34 12.49 -17.15
N SER A 87 -10.29 12.19 -18.46
CA SER A 87 -9.32 11.24 -19.00
C SER A 87 -7.88 11.74 -18.83
N ILE A 88 -7.64 13.02 -19.03
CA ILE A 88 -6.33 13.64 -18.82
C ILE A 88 -5.96 13.57 -17.34
N LEU A 89 -6.92 13.83 -16.44
CA LEU A 89 -6.69 13.72 -14.99
C LEU A 89 -6.40 12.29 -14.55
N LEU A 90 -7.04 11.29 -15.16
CA LEU A 90 -6.73 9.89 -14.93
C LEU A 90 -5.27 9.58 -15.26
N PHE A 91 -4.82 10.05 -16.41
CA PHE A 91 -3.43 9.84 -16.82
C PHE A 91 -2.45 10.54 -15.87
N ALA A 92 -2.75 11.77 -15.49
CA ALA A 92 -1.95 12.51 -14.52
C ALA A 92 -1.91 11.80 -13.16
N LEU A 93 -3.04 11.27 -12.69
CA LEU A 93 -3.12 10.54 -11.44
C LEU A 93 -2.26 9.26 -11.49
N ALA A 94 -2.28 8.55 -12.61
CA ALA A 94 -1.44 7.36 -12.79
C ALA A 94 0.05 7.70 -12.69
N ILE A 95 0.49 8.79 -13.31
CA ILE A 95 1.88 9.25 -13.24
C ILE A 95 2.25 9.62 -11.81
N VAL A 96 1.43 10.41 -11.14
CA VAL A 96 1.66 10.83 -9.75
C VAL A 96 1.72 9.62 -8.82
N ASN A 97 0.83 8.66 -9.00
CA ASN A 97 0.82 7.45 -8.19
C ASN A 97 2.11 6.65 -8.36
N ILE A 98 2.57 6.48 -9.59
CA ILE A 98 3.83 5.76 -9.87
C ILE A 98 5.02 6.48 -9.22
N ILE A 99 5.09 7.79 -9.37
CA ILE A 99 6.18 8.59 -8.80
C ILE A 99 6.20 8.43 -7.28
N PHE A 100 5.07 8.60 -6.61
CA PHE A 100 5.02 8.49 -5.15
C PHE A 100 5.25 7.06 -4.65
N ALA A 101 4.79 6.05 -5.39
CA ALA A 101 5.09 4.66 -5.06
C ALA A 101 6.60 4.39 -5.08
N ILE A 102 7.30 4.87 -6.10
CA ILE A 102 8.74 4.72 -6.22
C ILE A 102 9.46 5.51 -5.11
N LEU A 103 9.07 6.76 -4.88
CA LEU A 103 9.69 7.59 -3.84
C LEU A 103 9.51 6.96 -2.46
N GLY A 104 8.32 6.45 -2.17
CA GLY A 104 8.04 5.78 -0.90
C GLY A 104 8.86 4.51 -0.73
N GLY A 105 8.88 3.67 -1.76
CA GLY A 105 9.64 2.43 -1.73
C GLY A 105 11.14 2.66 -1.57
N VAL A 106 11.69 3.60 -2.31
CA VAL A 106 13.13 3.93 -2.23
C VAL A 106 13.48 4.48 -0.84
N LYS A 107 12.67 5.40 -0.32
CA LYS A 107 12.94 5.99 0.99
C LYS A 107 12.91 4.95 2.10
N VAL A 108 11.91 4.08 2.11
CA VAL A 108 11.77 3.03 3.12
C VAL A 108 12.87 1.98 2.97
N ASN A 109 13.21 1.61 1.76
CA ASN A 109 14.31 0.67 1.51
C ASN A 109 15.66 1.23 1.97
N GLY A 110 15.83 2.54 1.95
CA GLY A 110 17.01 3.22 2.51
C GLY A 110 17.00 3.38 4.03
N GLY A 111 15.99 2.85 4.71
CA GLY A 111 15.87 2.92 6.17
C GLY A 111 15.01 4.06 6.70
N GLY A 112 14.47 4.91 5.83
CA GLY A 112 13.61 6.02 6.22
C GLY A 112 12.15 5.63 6.37
N SER A 113 11.32 6.62 6.64
CA SER A 113 9.87 6.50 6.67
C SER A 113 9.28 7.45 5.64
N TYR A 114 8.20 7.03 4.98
CA TYR A 114 7.58 7.83 3.95
C TYR A 114 6.14 8.15 4.28
N ARG A 115 5.81 9.44 4.21
CA ARG A 115 4.42 9.90 4.32
C ARG A 115 4.04 10.62 3.04
N TYR A 116 2.94 10.18 2.44
CA TYR A 116 2.44 10.85 1.24
C TYR A 116 1.99 12.27 1.58
N PRO A 117 2.32 13.26 0.73
CA PRO A 117 2.01 14.66 1.01
C PRO A 117 0.52 14.95 1.20
N VAL A 118 -0.32 14.25 0.45
CA VAL A 118 -1.78 14.34 0.56
C VAL A 118 -2.31 12.92 0.69
N ASN A 119 -2.86 12.59 1.86
CA ASN A 119 -3.32 11.23 2.11
C ASN A 119 -4.40 11.25 3.18
N ILE A 120 -5.62 10.89 2.81
CA ILE A 120 -6.67 10.68 3.80
C ILE A 120 -6.41 9.34 4.46
N ARG A 121 -6.20 9.36 5.75
CA ARG A 121 -5.83 8.16 6.51
C ARG A 121 -7.07 7.50 7.09
N TRP A 122 -7.70 6.67 6.27
CA TRP A 122 -8.89 5.91 6.65
C TRP A 122 -8.58 4.87 7.73
N ILE A 123 -7.43 4.24 7.63
CA ILE A 123 -6.92 3.27 8.61
C ILE A 123 -5.99 4.02 9.55
N LYS A 124 -6.34 4.02 10.84
CA LYS A 124 -5.58 4.81 11.83
C LYS A 124 -4.78 3.96 12.79
#